data_c55aa0fe79ff13389474365f7fe749f9
#
_entry.id   c55aa0fe79ff13389474365f7fe749f9
#
_cell.length_a   1.000
_cell.length_b   1.000
_cell.length_c   1.000
_cell.angle_alpha   90.00
_cell.angle_beta   90.00
_cell.angle_gamma   90.00
#
_symmetry.space_group_name_H-M   'P 1'
#
loop_
_entity.id
_entity.type
_entity.pdbx_description
1 polymer ?
#
loop_
_entity_poly.entity_id
_entity_poly.type
_entity_poly.pdbx_seq_one_letter_code
_entity_poly.pdbx_strand_id
1 'polypeptide(L)'
;MQEERQMSYADQVFIDMCRDIIDNGTDTRGEKVRPVWEDTGESAYTIKRFGVVNRYDLSKEFPALTLRRTALKSAFDELLWIWQKKSNNVHDLKSHIWDSWADETGSIGKAYGYQLGVKHHYKEGDFDQVDRILYDLKHNPLSRRIMSNIYNHHDLSEMHLYPCAYSMTFNVSGDTLNGILNQRSQDVLAANNWNVCQYA
;
A
#
# COMPACT_ATOMS: atom_id res chain seq x y z
N MET A 1 35.90 -6.96 -16.13
CA MET A 1 34.71 -6.52 -16.84
C MET A 1 33.62 -6.40 -15.78
N GLN A 2 33.15 -5.20 -15.46
CA GLN A 2 31.94 -5.03 -14.69
C GLN A 2 30.80 -5.43 -15.64
N GLU A 3 30.08 -6.50 -15.33
CA GLU A 3 28.79 -6.77 -16.00
C GLU A 3 27.91 -5.53 -15.82
N GLU A 4 27.54 -4.89 -16.94
CA GLU A 4 26.52 -3.84 -16.90
C GLU A 4 25.26 -4.47 -16.31
N ARG A 5 24.93 -4.08 -15.09
CA ARG A 5 23.76 -4.57 -14.39
C ARG A 5 22.55 -4.11 -15.16
N GLN A 6 21.86 -5.03 -15.81
CA GLN A 6 20.64 -4.72 -16.56
C GLN A 6 19.60 -4.13 -15.60
N MET A 7 19.10 -2.92 -15.92
CA MET A 7 18.08 -2.23 -15.18
C MET A 7 16.76 -2.99 -15.28
N SER A 8 16.10 -3.25 -14.15
CA SER A 8 14.78 -3.88 -14.14
C SER A 8 13.71 -2.93 -14.67
N TYR A 9 12.56 -3.48 -15.09
CA TYR A 9 11.42 -2.65 -15.47
C TYR A 9 10.91 -1.79 -14.29
N ALA A 10 10.93 -2.35 -13.08
CA ALA A 10 10.57 -1.61 -11.86
C ALA A 10 11.49 -0.41 -11.61
N ASP A 11 12.80 -0.54 -11.87
CA ASP A 11 13.75 0.57 -11.78
C ASP A 11 13.41 1.66 -12.78
N GLN A 12 13.08 1.30 -14.03
CA GLN A 12 12.71 2.24 -15.07
C GLN A 12 11.44 3.01 -14.68
N VAL A 13 10.38 2.31 -14.24
CA VAL A 13 9.13 2.92 -13.78
C VAL A 13 9.38 3.90 -12.63
N PHE A 14 10.23 3.52 -11.68
CA PHE A 14 10.59 4.38 -10.55
C PHE A 14 11.34 5.63 -10.98
N ILE A 15 12.33 5.49 -11.88
CA ILE A 15 13.11 6.63 -12.40
C ILE A 15 12.20 7.59 -13.16
N ASP A 16 11.34 7.08 -14.03
CA ASP A 16 10.44 7.91 -14.84
C ASP A 16 9.43 8.66 -13.96
N MET A 17 8.89 7.98 -12.94
CA MET A 17 8.03 8.62 -11.94
C MET A 17 8.76 9.72 -11.16
N CYS A 18 9.98 9.49 -10.71
CA CYS A 18 10.78 10.50 -10.02
C CYS A 18 11.07 11.71 -10.91
N ARG A 19 11.40 11.50 -12.19
CA ARG A 19 11.59 12.57 -13.17
C ARG A 19 10.32 13.36 -13.39
N ASP A 20 9.19 12.70 -13.61
CA ASP A 20 7.90 13.39 -13.78
C ASP A 20 7.54 14.25 -12.55
N ILE A 21 7.83 13.75 -11.33
CA ILE A 21 7.62 14.52 -10.11
C ILE A 21 8.52 15.75 -10.05
N ILE A 22 9.81 15.61 -10.39
CA ILE A 22 10.77 16.71 -10.37
C ILE A 22 10.45 17.75 -11.44
N ASP A 23 10.15 17.31 -12.64
CA ASP A 23 10.01 18.20 -13.82
C ASP A 23 8.62 18.85 -13.89
N ASN A 24 7.56 18.13 -13.45
CA ASN A 24 6.17 18.54 -13.65
C ASN A 24 5.36 18.58 -12.34
N GLY A 25 5.98 18.30 -11.20
CA GLY A 25 5.32 18.34 -9.90
C GLY A 25 5.12 19.76 -9.38
N THR A 26 4.25 19.89 -8.39
CA THR A 26 4.03 21.15 -7.66
C THR A 26 4.91 21.18 -6.42
N ASP A 27 5.75 22.20 -6.32
CA ASP A 27 6.55 22.50 -5.12
C ASP A 27 5.66 23.12 -4.04
N THR A 28 5.74 22.61 -2.82
CA THR A 28 4.91 23.07 -1.70
C THR A 28 5.60 24.14 -0.83
N ARG A 29 6.75 24.68 -1.25
CA ARG A 29 7.41 25.78 -0.54
C ARG A 29 6.49 26.98 -0.47
N GLY A 30 6.32 27.52 0.77
CA GLY A 30 5.40 28.61 1.04
C GLY A 30 3.95 28.20 1.29
N GLU A 31 3.60 26.93 1.12
CA GLU A 31 2.29 26.39 1.51
C GLU A 31 2.30 25.98 2.99
N LYS A 32 1.12 25.97 3.62
CA LYS A 32 0.94 25.37 4.95
C LYS A 32 0.96 23.84 4.81
N VAL A 33 2.10 23.22 5.09
CA VAL A 33 2.24 21.75 5.09
C VAL A 33 2.22 21.22 6.52
N ARG A 34 1.72 19.99 6.68
CA ARG A 34 1.67 19.32 7.99
C ARG A 34 3.02 18.76 8.44
N PRO A 35 3.82 18.11 7.54
CA PRO A 35 5.09 17.53 7.94
C PRO A 35 6.10 18.59 8.36
N VAL A 36 6.88 18.25 9.39
CA VAL A 36 8.01 19.06 9.86
C VAL A 36 9.24 18.16 10.00
N TRP A 37 10.41 18.72 9.87
CA TRP A 37 11.66 18.05 10.17
C TRP A 37 11.76 17.85 11.68
N GLU A 38 12.05 16.63 12.10
CA GLU A 38 12.08 16.25 13.53
C GLU A 38 13.19 17.00 14.30
N ASP A 39 14.32 17.23 13.65
CA ASP A 39 15.51 17.88 14.23
C ASP A 39 15.39 19.40 14.31
N THR A 40 14.70 20.05 13.37
CA THR A 40 14.62 21.52 13.30
C THR A 40 13.24 22.08 13.60
N GLY A 41 12.17 21.27 13.51
CA GLY A 41 10.79 21.72 13.59
C GLY A 41 10.34 22.56 12.39
N GLU A 42 11.19 22.75 11.39
CA GLU A 42 10.85 23.48 10.17
C GLU A 42 9.93 22.66 9.26
N SER A 43 9.13 23.36 8.44
CA SER A 43 8.23 22.72 7.48
C SER A 43 9.01 21.84 6.49
N ALA A 44 8.63 20.56 6.40
CA ALA A 44 9.20 19.62 5.44
C ALA A 44 8.45 19.71 4.12
N TYR A 45 8.89 20.62 3.26
CA TYR A 45 8.32 20.84 1.94
C TYR A 45 8.66 19.68 0.99
N THR A 46 7.78 19.46 0.02
CA THR A 46 7.90 18.39 -0.97
C THR A 46 7.56 18.90 -2.36
N ILE A 47 7.96 18.13 -3.37
CA ILE A 47 7.42 18.25 -4.72
C ILE A 47 6.39 17.12 -4.87
N LYS A 48 5.16 17.47 -5.23
CA LYS A 48 4.05 16.51 -5.34
C LYS A 48 3.48 16.42 -6.75
N ARG A 49 3.11 15.23 -7.16
CA ARG A 49 2.40 14.93 -8.41
C ARG A 49 1.12 14.19 -8.11
N PHE A 50 0.02 14.59 -8.75
CA PHE A 50 -1.27 13.92 -8.61
C PHE A 50 -1.60 13.11 -9.86
N GLY A 51 -2.27 11.95 -9.69
CA GLY A 51 -2.76 11.15 -10.81
C GLY A 51 -1.68 10.26 -11.46
N VAL A 52 -0.73 9.75 -10.70
CA VAL A 52 0.30 8.81 -11.20
C VAL A 52 -0.30 7.41 -11.29
N VAL A 53 -0.06 6.70 -12.40
CA VAL A 53 -0.43 5.31 -12.60
C VAL A 53 0.77 4.51 -13.07
N ASN A 54 1.17 3.53 -12.27
CA ASN A 54 2.22 2.59 -12.61
C ASN A 54 1.61 1.22 -12.93
N ARG A 55 2.23 0.47 -13.87
CA ARG A 55 1.78 -0.87 -14.24
C ARG A 55 2.96 -1.83 -14.20
N TYR A 56 2.72 -3.04 -13.68
CA TYR A 56 3.71 -4.10 -13.56
C TYR A 56 3.11 -5.39 -14.12
N ASP A 57 3.89 -6.09 -14.93
CA ASP A 57 3.55 -7.41 -15.46
C ASP A 57 4.31 -8.47 -14.64
N LEU A 58 3.60 -9.05 -13.66
CA LEU A 58 4.18 -10.00 -12.73
C LEU A 58 4.51 -11.36 -13.36
N SER A 59 4.06 -11.60 -14.60
CA SER A 59 4.48 -12.79 -15.35
C SER A 59 5.92 -12.67 -15.87
N LYS A 60 6.46 -11.45 -15.94
CA LYS A 60 7.81 -11.16 -16.45
C LYS A 60 8.84 -10.98 -15.35
N GLU A 61 8.49 -10.20 -14.33
CA GLU A 61 9.39 -9.96 -13.21
C GLU A 61 8.62 -9.56 -11.94
N PHE A 62 9.20 -9.84 -10.78
CA PHE A 62 8.74 -9.28 -9.51
C PHE A 62 9.24 -7.84 -9.38
N PRO A 63 8.40 -6.83 -9.06
CA PRO A 63 8.72 -5.41 -9.22
C PRO A 63 9.54 -4.83 -8.05
N ALA A 64 10.58 -5.53 -7.61
CA ALA A 64 11.51 -5.02 -6.63
C ALA A 64 12.57 -4.15 -7.29
N LEU A 65 12.83 -2.97 -6.71
CA LEU A 65 13.91 -2.11 -7.18
C LEU A 65 15.28 -2.76 -6.94
N THR A 66 16.19 -2.59 -7.92
CA THR A 66 17.60 -2.96 -7.79
C THR A 66 18.49 -1.77 -7.43
N LEU A 67 17.97 -0.53 -7.55
CA LEU A 67 18.66 0.73 -7.26
C LEU A 67 18.96 0.94 -5.78
N ARG A 68 18.18 0.30 -4.92
CA ARG A 68 18.34 0.38 -3.47
C ARG A 68 17.92 -0.93 -2.80
N ARG A 69 18.43 -1.16 -1.60
CA ARG A 69 18.01 -2.31 -0.79
C ARG A 69 16.55 -2.18 -0.40
N THR A 70 15.77 -3.23 -0.65
CA THR A 70 14.40 -3.37 -0.18
C THR A 70 14.35 -4.38 0.97
N ALA A 71 13.68 -4.01 2.06
CA ALA A 71 13.47 -4.89 3.20
C ALA A 71 12.27 -5.83 2.94
N LEU A 72 12.36 -6.69 1.92
CA LEU A 72 11.27 -7.56 1.46
C LEU A 72 10.66 -8.40 2.58
N LYS A 73 11.51 -8.95 3.47
CA LYS A 73 11.03 -9.77 4.58
C LYS A 73 10.06 -9.00 5.48
N SER A 74 10.39 -7.74 5.80
CA SER A 74 9.52 -6.89 6.63
C SER A 74 8.27 -6.44 5.87
N ALA A 75 8.39 -6.18 4.55
CA ALA A 75 7.24 -5.85 3.70
C ALA A 75 6.23 -7.00 3.64
N PHE A 76 6.70 -8.24 3.49
CA PHE A 76 5.83 -9.41 3.50
C PHE A 76 5.25 -9.72 4.89
N ASP A 77 6.02 -9.53 5.97
CA ASP A 77 5.51 -9.71 7.34
C ASP A 77 4.36 -8.74 7.62
N GLU A 78 4.49 -7.48 7.19
CA GLU A 78 3.43 -6.49 7.27
C GLU A 78 2.21 -6.84 6.40
N LEU A 79 2.42 -7.31 5.16
CA LEU A 79 1.33 -7.77 4.31
C LEU A 79 0.53 -8.90 4.99
N LEU A 80 1.22 -9.90 5.54
CA LEU A 80 0.58 -11.00 6.26
C LEU A 80 -0.13 -10.53 7.53
N TRP A 81 0.43 -9.55 8.22
CA TRP A 81 -0.20 -8.92 9.40
C TRP A 81 -1.52 -8.23 9.03
N ILE A 82 -1.54 -7.47 7.93
CA ILE A 82 -2.73 -6.75 7.47
C ILE A 82 -3.78 -7.72 6.88
N TRP A 83 -3.38 -8.59 5.94
CA TRP A 83 -4.33 -9.34 5.12
C TRP A 83 -4.67 -10.72 5.68
N GLN A 84 -3.72 -11.43 6.26
CA GLN A 84 -3.95 -12.78 6.76
C GLN A 84 -4.35 -12.79 8.24
N LYS A 85 -3.59 -12.12 9.09
CA LYS A 85 -3.94 -11.99 10.51
C LYS A 85 -5.09 -11.02 10.74
N LYS A 86 -5.28 -10.05 9.84
CA LYS A 86 -6.30 -9.00 9.95
C LYS A 86 -6.18 -8.26 11.29
N SER A 87 -4.93 -8.05 11.72
CA SER A 87 -4.61 -7.46 13.01
C SER A 87 -4.37 -5.96 12.90
N ASN A 88 -4.64 -5.25 13.98
CA ASN A 88 -4.29 -3.86 14.20
C ASN A 88 -3.36 -3.69 15.43
N ASN A 89 -2.80 -4.79 15.95
CA ASN A 89 -1.91 -4.78 17.09
C ASN A 89 -0.46 -5.05 16.66
N VAL A 90 0.46 -4.14 17.00
CA VAL A 90 1.87 -4.24 16.61
C VAL A 90 2.60 -5.42 17.23
N HIS A 91 2.08 -6.00 18.34
CA HIS A 91 2.66 -7.21 18.92
C HIS A 91 2.51 -8.45 18.04
N ASP A 92 1.61 -8.42 17.05
CA ASP A 92 1.46 -9.46 16.04
C ASP A 92 2.42 -9.29 14.85
N LEU A 93 3.13 -8.16 14.78
CA LEU A 93 4.09 -7.81 13.74
C LEU A 93 5.51 -7.98 14.27
N LYS A 94 6.42 -8.55 13.46
CA LYS A 94 7.82 -8.76 13.87
C LYS A 94 8.69 -7.51 13.71
N SER A 95 8.32 -6.61 12.81
CA SER A 95 9.04 -5.36 12.59
C SER A 95 8.47 -4.25 13.48
N HIS A 96 9.30 -3.23 13.75
CA HIS A 96 8.94 -2.09 14.59
C HIS A 96 8.48 -0.86 13.82
N ILE A 97 8.12 -1.04 12.55
CA ILE A 97 7.80 0.09 11.65
C ILE A 97 6.48 0.80 11.99
N TRP A 98 5.64 0.17 12.80
CA TRP A 98 4.36 0.72 13.24
C TRP A 98 4.32 1.21 14.69
N ASP A 99 5.41 1.02 15.46
CA ASP A 99 5.43 1.32 16.90
C ASP A 99 5.08 2.78 17.22
N SER A 100 5.49 3.73 16.36
CA SER A 100 5.19 5.16 16.58
C SER A 100 3.71 5.54 16.41
N TRP A 101 2.89 4.66 15.85
CA TRP A 101 1.43 4.84 15.71
C TRP A 101 0.62 4.00 16.69
N ALA A 102 1.29 3.12 17.45
CA ALA A 102 0.61 2.28 18.41
C ALA A 102 0.35 3.03 19.73
N ASP A 103 -0.79 2.75 20.35
CA ASP A 103 -1.08 3.17 21.70
C ASP A 103 -0.40 2.26 22.74
N GLU A 104 -0.67 2.49 24.03
CA GLU A 104 -0.12 1.74 25.15
C GLU A 104 -0.47 0.24 25.11
N THR A 105 -1.54 -0.14 24.40
CA THR A 105 -1.97 -1.53 24.23
C THR A 105 -1.35 -2.19 23.00
N GLY A 106 -0.58 -1.44 22.21
CA GLY A 106 -0.03 -1.86 20.93
C GLY A 106 -1.00 -1.74 19.76
N SER A 107 -2.16 -1.10 19.94
CA SER A 107 -3.16 -0.92 18.88
C SER A 107 -2.87 0.30 18.01
N ILE A 108 -3.07 0.18 16.70
CA ILE A 108 -3.11 1.32 15.75
C ILE A 108 -4.54 1.81 15.48
N GLY A 109 -5.47 1.46 16.34
CA GLY A 109 -6.88 1.79 16.20
C GLY A 109 -7.59 0.95 15.15
N LYS A 110 -8.72 1.42 14.64
CA LYS A 110 -9.56 0.70 13.65
C LYS A 110 -8.99 0.79 12.23
N ALA A 111 -7.66 0.74 12.07
CA ALA A 111 -6.97 0.90 10.79
C ALA A 111 -6.58 -0.44 10.17
N TYR A 112 -6.28 -0.42 8.87
CA TYR A 112 -5.70 -1.50 8.07
C TYR A 112 -6.32 -2.89 8.30
N GLY A 113 -5.62 -3.81 8.99
CA GLY A 113 -6.08 -5.18 9.20
C GLY A 113 -7.43 -5.27 9.93
N TYR A 114 -7.69 -4.34 10.86
CA TYR A 114 -9.00 -4.27 11.52
C TYR A 114 -10.13 -4.15 10.50
N GLN A 115 -10.03 -3.22 9.54
CA GLN A 115 -11.08 -3.00 8.53
C GLN A 115 -11.28 -4.20 7.60
N LEU A 116 -10.20 -4.94 7.30
CA LEU A 116 -10.29 -6.18 6.52
C LEU A 116 -10.99 -7.30 7.28
N GLY A 117 -10.83 -7.34 8.61
CA GLY A 117 -11.36 -8.40 9.46
C GLY A 117 -12.81 -8.20 9.92
N VAL A 118 -13.39 -7.01 9.73
CA VAL A 118 -14.80 -6.77 10.09
C VAL A 118 -15.72 -7.66 9.25
N LYS A 119 -16.61 -8.38 9.92
CA LYS A 119 -17.61 -9.23 9.24
C LYS A 119 -18.76 -8.38 8.71
N HIS A 120 -19.12 -8.64 7.46
CA HIS A 120 -20.24 -8.02 6.76
C HIS A 120 -21.23 -9.11 6.33
N HIS A 121 -22.51 -8.77 6.38
CA HIS A 121 -23.58 -9.67 5.94
C HIS A 121 -23.76 -9.58 4.42
N TYR A 122 -23.62 -10.71 3.74
CA TYR A 122 -23.89 -10.88 2.32
C TYR A 122 -25.00 -11.88 2.11
N LYS A 123 -25.54 -11.98 0.90
CA LYS A 123 -26.58 -12.93 0.56
C LYS A 123 -26.14 -14.37 0.80
N GLU A 124 -24.85 -14.66 0.61
CA GLU A 124 -24.24 -15.98 0.73
C GLU A 124 -23.78 -16.32 2.14
N GLY A 125 -23.79 -15.35 3.07
CA GLY A 125 -23.35 -15.52 4.46
C GLY A 125 -22.53 -14.34 4.99
N ASP A 126 -21.93 -14.53 6.16
CA ASP A 126 -21.12 -13.52 6.81
C ASP A 126 -19.65 -13.71 6.46
N PHE A 127 -19.05 -12.73 5.79
CA PHE A 127 -17.66 -12.73 5.40
C PHE A 127 -16.97 -11.44 5.88
N ASP A 128 -15.70 -11.53 6.17
CA ASP A 128 -14.86 -10.33 6.13
C ASP A 128 -14.42 -10.05 4.67
N GLN A 129 -13.75 -8.91 4.46
CA GLN A 129 -13.45 -8.49 3.10
C GLN A 129 -12.49 -9.45 2.37
N VAL A 130 -11.53 -10.07 3.07
CA VAL A 130 -10.57 -11.01 2.48
C VAL A 130 -11.27 -12.32 2.11
N ASP A 131 -12.06 -12.88 3.05
CA ASP A 131 -12.81 -14.09 2.81
C ASP A 131 -13.82 -13.90 1.67
N ARG A 132 -14.44 -12.70 1.57
CA ARG A 132 -15.34 -12.36 0.47
C ARG A 132 -14.63 -12.31 -0.88
N ILE A 133 -13.45 -11.71 -0.96
CA ILE A 133 -12.65 -11.69 -2.19
C ILE A 133 -12.31 -13.12 -2.63
N LEU A 134 -11.84 -13.96 -1.71
CA LEU A 134 -11.51 -15.35 -2.01
C LEU A 134 -12.74 -16.15 -2.46
N TYR A 135 -13.89 -15.96 -1.82
CA TYR A 135 -15.14 -16.55 -2.22
C TYR A 135 -15.53 -16.16 -3.65
N ASP A 136 -15.50 -14.86 -3.97
CA ASP A 136 -15.88 -14.36 -5.29
C ASP A 136 -14.89 -14.81 -6.37
N LEU A 137 -13.58 -14.80 -6.12
CA LEU A 137 -12.59 -15.33 -7.07
C LEU A 137 -12.81 -16.82 -7.37
N LYS A 138 -13.25 -17.58 -6.38
CA LYS A 138 -13.51 -19.02 -6.54
C LYS A 138 -14.84 -19.31 -7.24
N HIS A 139 -15.91 -18.60 -6.90
CA HIS A 139 -17.27 -18.94 -7.30
C HIS A 139 -17.85 -18.02 -8.39
N ASN A 140 -17.29 -16.81 -8.54
CA ASN A 140 -17.76 -15.82 -9.49
C ASN A 140 -16.58 -14.95 -10.02
N PRO A 141 -15.55 -15.57 -10.62
CA PRO A 141 -14.30 -14.89 -10.99
C PRO A 141 -14.49 -13.75 -11.99
N LEU A 142 -15.57 -13.76 -12.80
CA LEU A 142 -15.88 -12.71 -13.77
C LEU A 142 -16.64 -11.53 -13.15
N SER A 143 -16.87 -11.53 -11.85
CA SER A 143 -17.49 -10.41 -11.14
C SER A 143 -16.62 -9.16 -11.22
N ARG A 144 -17.26 -8.02 -11.46
CA ARG A 144 -16.61 -6.69 -11.42
C ARG A 144 -16.71 -6.03 -10.04
N ARG A 145 -17.02 -6.82 -8.99
CA ARG A 145 -17.28 -6.35 -7.62
C ARG A 145 -16.29 -6.94 -6.61
N ILE A 146 -15.20 -7.55 -7.11
CA ILE A 146 -14.19 -8.18 -6.27
C ILE A 146 -13.22 -7.09 -5.80
N MET A 147 -13.43 -6.60 -4.59
CA MET A 147 -12.62 -5.50 -4.06
C MET A 147 -12.61 -5.46 -2.55
N SER A 148 -11.58 -4.84 -1.99
CA SER A 148 -11.51 -4.39 -0.61
C SER A 148 -11.48 -2.86 -0.54
N ASN A 149 -11.97 -2.31 0.57
CA ASN A 149 -11.86 -0.90 0.90
C ASN A 149 -11.72 -0.74 2.42
N ILE A 150 -10.60 -0.18 2.84
CA ILE A 150 -10.29 0.02 4.25
C ILE A 150 -10.37 1.49 4.69
N TYR A 151 -10.71 2.40 3.78
CA TYR A 151 -10.95 3.80 4.11
C TYR A 151 -12.42 3.98 4.52
N ASN A 152 -12.71 3.64 5.76
CA ASN A 152 -14.06 3.70 6.32
C ASN A 152 -14.27 5.03 7.06
N HIS A 153 -15.10 5.92 6.48
CA HIS A 153 -15.35 7.25 7.04
C HIS A 153 -15.94 7.22 8.44
N HIS A 154 -16.70 6.18 8.79
CA HIS A 154 -17.28 6.03 10.12
C HIS A 154 -16.22 5.86 11.21
N ASP A 155 -15.12 5.17 10.89
CA ASP A 155 -14.07 4.80 11.83
C ASP A 155 -12.82 5.68 11.77
N LEU A 156 -12.78 6.71 10.88
CA LEU A 156 -11.56 7.52 10.67
C LEU A 156 -11.03 8.16 11.95
N SER A 157 -11.93 8.63 12.85
CA SER A 157 -11.51 9.25 14.11
C SER A 157 -10.86 8.27 15.10
N GLU A 158 -11.05 6.97 14.89
CA GLU A 158 -10.48 5.90 15.71
C GLU A 158 -9.26 5.23 15.02
N MET A 159 -8.80 5.77 13.89
CA MET A 159 -7.59 5.33 13.20
C MET A 159 -6.42 6.21 13.59
N HIS A 160 -5.33 5.64 14.10
CA HIS A 160 -4.13 6.40 14.44
C HIS A 160 -3.37 6.86 13.19
N LEU A 161 -3.52 6.13 12.07
CA LEU A 161 -3.04 6.52 10.75
C LEU A 161 -4.10 6.18 9.70
N TYR A 162 -4.53 7.20 8.94
CA TYR A 162 -5.46 6.99 7.83
C TYR A 162 -4.79 6.19 6.71
N PRO A 163 -5.44 5.13 6.18
CA PRO A 163 -4.84 4.27 5.17
C PRO A 163 -4.39 5.04 3.93
N CYS A 164 -3.11 4.88 3.56
CA CYS A 164 -2.56 5.40 2.31
C CYS A 164 -2.93 4.48 1.14
N ALA A 165 -2.57 3.19 1.24
CA ALA A 165 -3.08 2.12 0.39
C ALA A 165 -4.47 1.72 0.91
N TYR A 166 -5.53 2.16 0.24
CA TYR A 166 -6.86 2.11 0.85
C TYR A 166 -7.85 1.16 0.17
N SER A 167 -7.63 0.78 -1.07
CA SER A 167 -8.48 -0.20 -1.74
C SER A 167 -7.70 -1.04 -2.73
N MET A 168 -8.13 -2.29 -2.89
CA MET A 168 -7.61 -3.22 -3.88
C MET A 168 -8.80 -3.76 -4.69
N THR A 169 -8.74 -3.66 -6.02
CA THR A 169 -9.75 -4.21 -6.93
C THR A 169 -9.13 -5.33 -7.73
N PHE A 170 -9.85 -6.43 -7.87
CA PHE A 170 -9.42 -7.60 -8.63
C PHE A 170 -10.32 -7.83 -9.84
N ASN A 171 -9.72 -8.31 -10.92
CA ASN A 171 -10.42 -8.70 -12.14
C ASN A 171 -9.74 -9.89 -12.78
N VAL A 172 -10.50 -10.86 -13.23
CA VAL A 172 -10.01 -12.00 -14.01
C VAL A 172 -10.33 -11.77 -15.48
N SER A 173 -9.31 -11.85 -16.34
CA SER A 173 -9.41 -11.73 -17.78
C SER A 173 -8.73 -12.94 -18.42
N GLY A 174 -9.51 -13.86 -18.99
CA GLY A 174 -8.98 -15.15 -19.45
C GLY A 174 -8.43 -15.95 -18.29
N ASP A 175 -7.15 -16.26 -18.31
CA ASP A 175 -6.40 -16.96 -17.26
C ASP A 175 -5.57 -16.04 -16.37
N THR A 176 -5.72 -14.73 -16.53
CA THR A 176 -4.93 -13.72 -15.84
C THR A 176 -5.74 -13.05 -14.74
N LEU A 177 -5.21 -13.05 -13.50
CA LEU A 177 -5.69 -12.23 -12.40
C LEU A 177 -5.01 -10.86 -12.44
N ASN A 178 -5.80 -9.80 -12.55
CA ASN A 178 -5.35 -8.42 -12.50
C ASN A 178 -5.71 -7.80 -11.15
N GLY A 179 -4.83 -6.94 -10.63
CA GLY A 179 -5.06 -6.17 -9.42
C GLY A 179 -4.81 -4.68 -9.63
N ILE A 180 -5.63 -3.83 -9.02
CA ILE A 180 -5.41 -2.39 -8.95
C ILE A 180 -5.36 -1.98 -7.49
N LEU A 181 -4.19 -1.52 -7.04
CA LEU A 181 -4.04 -0.87 -5.75
C LEU A 181 -4.29 0.63 -5.89
N ASN A 182 -5.22 1.16 -5.12
CA ASN A 182 -5.46 2.59 -5.02
C ASN A 182 -4.79 3.16 -3.77
N GLN A 183 -3.97 4.19 -3.98
CA GLN A 183 -3.32 4.95 -2.91
C GLN A 183 -3.72 6.43 -3.00
N ARG A 184 -4.11 7.03 -1.87
CA ARG A 184 -4.42 8.46 -1.79
C ARG A 184 -3.18 9.33 -1.59
N SER A 185 -2.09 8.73 -1.15
CA SER A 185 -0.82 9.40 -0.86
C SER A 185 0.30 8.37 -0.84
N GLN A 186 1.46 8.77 -1.31
CA GLN A 186 2.66 7.94 -1.26
C GLN A 186 3.90 8.81 -1.15
N ASP A 187 4.77 8.50 -0.18
CA ASP A 187 6.15 8.94 -0.20
C ASP A 187 6.92 8.04 -1.16
N VAL A 188 7.32 8.64 -2.29
CA VAL A 188 7.94 7.88 -3.38
C VAL A 188 9.29 7.31 -2.98
N LEU A 189 10.09 8.06 -2.21
CA LEU A 189 11.41 7.61 -1.81
C LEU A 189 11.37 6.59 -0.66
N ALA A 190 10.48 6.77 0.31
CA ALA A 190 10.41 5.90 1.47
C ALA A 190 9.53 4.66 1.24
N ALA A 191 8.30 4.83 0.71
CA ALA A 191 7.26 3.82 0.75
C ALA A 191 6.93 3.16 -0.60
N ASN A 192 7.27 3.78 -1.76
CA ASN A 192 6.82 3.24 -3.05
C ASN A 192 7.24 1.78 -3.26
N ASN A 193 8.52 1.48 -3.16
CA ASN A 193 9.01 0.13 -3.41
C ASN A 193 8.50 -0.89 -2.39
N TRP A 194 8.28 -0.44 -1.16
CA TRP A 194 7.68 -1.25 -0.10
C TRP A 194 6.25 -1.68 -0.48
N ASN A 195 5.38 -0.71 -0.78
CA ASN A 195 4.00 -1.01 -1.14
C ASN A 195 3.88 -1.76 -2.48
N VAL A 196 4.70 -1.42 -3.48
CA VAL A 196 4.71 -2.15 -4.76
C VAL A 196 5.04 -3.63 -4.53
N CYS A 197 6.06 -3.94 -3.73
CA CYS A 197 6.41 -5.33 -3.43
C CYS A 197 5.36 -6.05 -2.56
N GLN A 198 4.63 -5.32 -1.70
CA GLN A 198 3.57 -5.92 -0.88
C GLN A 198 2.38 -6.38 -1.71
N TYR A 199 2.00 -5.59 -2.71
CA TYR A 199 0.76 -5.81 -3.47
C TYR A 199 1.01 -6.44 -4.86
N ALA A 200 2.25 -6.85 -5.14
CA ALA A 200 2.63 -7.66 -6.29
C ALA A 200 2.59 -9.19 -5.97
#